data_7ecfb1923e91f33bde16d9ef65ab969c
#
_entry.id   7ecfb1923e91f33bde16d9ef65ab969c
#
_cell.length_a   1.000
_cell.length_b   1.000
_cell.length_c   1.000
_cell.angle_alpha   90.00
_cell.angle_beta   90.00
_cell.angle_gamma   90.00
#
_symmetry.space_group_name_H-M   'P 1'
#
loop_
_entity.id
_entity.type
_entity.pdbx_description
1 polymer ?
#
loop_
_entity_poly.entity_id
_entity_poly.type
_entity_poly.pdbx_seq_one_letter_code
_entity_poly.pdbx_strand_id
1 'polypeptide(L)'
;YCWFIIACNLWSISILICPMNNLSQKKILLTICGGISAYKSLELIRLLKKQDAEVKTILTKNAKEFVTPLSVASLSQGKVYDDLFNAENEAEMDHISLSRWADVILVVPATANTISKLSAGSSDDLASTVILASDKDVFLMPAMNVRMWEHPSTKQNLNKLKSYGYEIVGPEIGDMA
;
A
#
# COMPACT_ATOMS: atom_id res chain seq x y z
N TYR A 1 14.42 24.25 11.14
CA TYR A 1 14.32 23.26 10.04
C TYR A 1 13.28 22.23 10.43
N CYS A 2 11.99 22.50 10.09
CA CYS A 2 10.91 21.55 10.35
C CYS A 2 10.92 20.45 9.26
N TRP A 3 11.28 19.27 9.64
CA TRP A 3 11.09 18.06 8.84
C TRP A 3 9.74 17.46 9.24
N PHE A 4 8.68 17.82 8.53
CA PHE A 4 7.41 17.12 8.71
C PHE A 4 7.33 15.94 7.73
N ILE A 5 7.22 14.73 8.26
CA ILE A 5 6.74 13.59 7.48
C ILE A 5 5.23 13.54 7.69
N ILE A 6 4.53 13.68 6.59
CA ILE A 6 3.09 13.48 6.57
C ILE A 6 2.86 11.98 6.75
N ALA A 7 2.43 11.58 7.92
CA ALA A 7 2.13 10.20 8.27
C ALA A 7 0.62 10.01 8.32
N CYS A 8 0.14 8.95 7.71
CA CYS A 8 -1.25 8.53 7.89
C CYS A 8 -1.45 8.02 9.31
N ASN A 9 -2.38 8.60 10.05
CA ASN A 9 -2.78 8.08 11.35
C ASN A 9 -3.55 6.76 11.13
N LEU A 10 -3.21 5.72 11.90
CA LEU A 10 -3.92 4.44 11.88
C LEU A 10 -5.42 4.59 12.18
N TRP A 11 -5.81 5.68 12.87
CA TRP A 11 -7.20 6.04 13.12
C TRP A 11 -7.97 6.43 11.85
N SER A 12 -7.33 7.10 10.90
CA SER A 12 -7.97 7.48 9.62
C SER A 12 -8.29 6.26 8.76
N ILE A 13 -7.48 5.20 8.88
CA ILE A 13 -7.75 3.91 8.22
C ILE A 13 -8.99 3.26 8.84
N SER A 14 -9.12 3.30 10.16
CA SER A 14 -10.31 2.77 10.84
C SER A 14 -11.58 3.52 10.44
N ILE A 15 -11.52 4.82 10.19
CA ILE A 15 -12.66 5.65 9.76
C ILE A 15 -13.02 5.42 8.30
N LEU A 16 -12.06 5.12 7.43
CA LEU A 16 -12.30 4.87 6.00
C LEU A 16 -12.76 3.45 5.71
N ILE A 17 -12.33 2.50 6.53
CA ILE A 17 -12.82 1.12 6.51
C ILE A 17 -14.19 1.04 7.26
N CYS A 18 -14.58 2.07 8.00
CA CYS A 18 -15.79 2.16 8.81
C CYS A 18 -17.13 2.19 8.05
N PRO A 19 -17.26 2.58 6.76
CA PRO A 19 -18.51 2.28 6.04
C PRO A 19 -18.69 0.78 5.78
N MET A 20 -17.61 -0.03 5.87
CA MET A 20 -17.71 -1.49 5.89
C MET A 20 -17.80 -1.93 7.35
N ASN A 21 -18.98 -1.96 7.91
CA ASN A 21 -19.28 -2.31 9.31
C ASN A 21 -18.73 -3.68 9.76
N ASN A 22 -18.04 -4.42 8.92
CA ASN A 22 -17.41 -5.68 9.24
C ASN A 22 -16.27 -5.98 8.24
N LEU A 23 -15.03 -6.05 8.75
CA LEU A 23 -13.86 -6.49 7.97
C LEU A 23 -13.66 -8.01 8.03
N SER A 24 -14.50 -8.72 8.79
CA SER A 24 -14.39 -10.16 8.92
C SER A 24 -14.45 -10.83 7.55
N GLN A 25 -13.44 -11.66 7.29
CA GLN A 25 -13.24 -12.40 6.03
C GLN A 25 -13.02 -11.54 4.77
N LYS A 26 -12.85 -10.22 4.91
CA LYS A 26 -12.46 -9.37 3.78
C LYS A 26 -11.02 -9.65 3.36
N LYS A 27 -10.81 -9.78 2.07
CA LYS A 27 -9.52 -10.08 1.44
C LYS A 27 -8.82 -8.78 1.10
N ILE A 28 -7.81 -8.43 1.87
CA ILE A 28 -7.06 -7.19 1.77
C ILE A 28 -5.69 -7.45 1.21
N LEU A 29 -5.39 -6.87 0.06
CA LEU A 29 -4.05 -6.87 -0.51
C LEU A 29 -3.31 -5.61 -0.07
N LEU A 30 -2.33 -5.78 0.80
CA LEU A 30 -1.54 -4.68 1.34
C LEU A 30 -0.21 -4.56 0.61
N THR A 31 -0.02 -3.46 -0.10
CA THR A 31 1.25 -3.11 -0.75
C THR A 31 2.04 -2.17 0.13
N ILE A 32 3.24 -2.57 0.54
CA ILE A 32 4.14 -1.80 1.39
C ILE A 32 5.26 -1.22 0.53
N CYS A 33 5.36 0.11 0.48
CA CYS A 33 6.39 0.81 -0.29
C CYS A 33 7.52 1.31 0.61
N GLY A 34 8.68 1.61 0.01
CA GLY A 34 9.90 2.00 0.72
C GLY A 34 9.88 3.41 1.26
N GLY A 35 9.71 3.55 2.55
CA GLY A 35 9.77 4.81 3.30
C GLY A 35 9.79 4.54 4.80
N ILE A 36 10.26 5.51 5.60
CA ILE A 36 10.37 5.31 7.05
C ILE A 36 9.04 4.89 7.68
N SER A 37 7.91 5.37 7.20
CA SER A 37 6.57 5.02 7.69
C SER A 37 6.14 3.57 7.38
N ALA A 38 6.95 2.78 6.66
CA ALA A 38 6.67 1.36 6.41
C ALA A 38 6.52 0.54 7.71
N TYR A 39 7.18 0.94 8.81
CA TYR A 39 7.00 0.28 10.11
C TYR A 39 5.55 0.33 10.61
N LYS A 40 4.78 1.38 10.26
CA LYS A 40 3.36 1.50 10.62
C LYS A 40 2.49 0.46 9.93
N SER A 41 2.93 -0.05 8.78
CA SER A 41 2.22 -1.12 8.07
C SER A 41 2.21 -2.43 8.87
N LEU A 42 3.21 -2.66 9.72
CA LEU A 42 3.23 -3.82 10.61
C LEU A 42 2.10 -3.75 11.64
N GLU A 43 1.86 -2.57 12.20
CA GLU A 43 0.74 -2.37 13.14
C GLU A 43 -0.61 -2.44 12.40
N LEU A 44 -0.68 -1.90 11.19
CA LEU A 44 -1.87 -2.03 10.35
C LEU A 44 -2.23 -3.51 10.09
N ILE A 45 -1.25 -4.35 9.77
CA ILE A 45 -1.47 -5.79 9.59
C ILE A 45 -2.09 -6.40 10.86
N ARG A 46 -1.54 -6.06 12.04
CA ARG A 46 -2.09 -6.55 13.33
C ARG A 46 -3.54 -6.11 13.54
N LEU A 47 -3.86 -4.86 13.23
CA LEU A 47 -5.21 -4.34 13.37
C LEU A 47 -6.18 -5.01 12.40
N LEU A 48 -5.80 -5.22 11.16
CA LEU A 48 -6.60 -5.92 10.16
C LEU A 48 -6.87 -7.37 10.57
N LYS A 49 -5.82 -8.08 11.00
CA LYS A 49 -5.94 -9.46 11.51
C LYS A 49 -6.83 -9.55 12.75
N LYS A 50 -6.76 -8.56 13.65
CA LYS A 50 -7.64 -8.47 14.83
C LYS A 50 -9.12 -8.30 14.46
N GLN A 51 -9.40 -7.72 13.28
CA GLN A 51 -10.74 -7.59 12.72
C GLN A 51 -11.13 -8.82 11.86
N ASP A 52 -10.39 -9.91 11.94
CA ASP A 52 -10.62 -11.16 11.19
C ASP A 52 -10.55 -10.98 9.67
N ALA A 53 -9.75 -10.03 9.19
CA ALA A 53 -9.48 -9.85 7.77
C ALA A 53 -8.42 -10.84 7.28
N GLU A 54 -8.56 -11.29 6.03
CA GLU A 54 -7.50 -12.01 5.32
C GLU A 54 -6.55 -10.99 4.69
N VAL A 55 -5.25 -11.08 5.02
CA VAL A 55 -4.26 -10.12 4.53
C VAL A 55 -3.19 -10.84 3.74
N LYS A 56 -3.03 -10.49 2.46
CA LYS A 56 -1.84 -10.79 1.66
C LYS A 56 -0.99 -9.53 1.50
N THR A 57 0.32 -9.70 1.44
CA THR A 57 1.25 -8.56 1.44
C THR A 57 2.19 -8.60 0.24
N ILE A 58 2.33 -7.44 -0.43
CA ILE A 58 3.37 -7.20 -1.43
C ILE A 58 4.38 -6.23 -0.83
N LEU A 59 5.66 -6.59 -0.84
CA LEU A 59 6.76 -5.69 -0.50
C LEU A 59 7.47 -5.21 -1.77
N THR A 60 7.52 -3.90 -1.96
CA THR A 60 8.39 -3.35 -3.00
C THR A 60 9.86 -3.52 -2.63
N LYS A 61 10.75 -3.53 -3.64
CA LYS A 61 12.20 -3.67 -3.42
C LYS A 61 12.72 -2.73 -2.32
N ASN A 62 12.33 -1.45 -2.36
CA ASN A 62 12.78 -0.48 -1.40
C ASN A 62 12.12 -0.62 0.00
N ALA A 63 10.98 -1.29 0.09
CA ALA A 63 10.33 -1.53 1.38
C ALA A 63 11.17 -2.46 2.27
N LYS A 64 11.93 -3.38 1.66
CA LYS A 64 12.81 -4.33 2.36
C LYS A 64 13.93 -3.66 3.16
N GLU A 65 14.28 -2.41 2.83
CA GLU A 65 15.26 -1.60 3.58
C GLU A 65 14.68 -1.07 4.90
N PHE A 66 13.36 -1.05 5.07
CA PHE A 66 12.68 -0.51 6.26
C PHE A 66 11.98 -1.58 7.09
N VAL A 67 11.47 -2.63 6.45
CA VAL A 67 10.80 -3.76 7.10
C VAL A 67 11.25 -5.06 6.44
N THR A 68 11.46 -6.10 7.24
CA THR A 68 11.91 -7.37 6.69
C THR A 68 10.74 -8.22 6.19
N PRO A 69 10.91 -9.02 5.12
CA PRO A 69 9.90 -10.00 4.71
C PRO A 69 9.48 -10.93 5.86
N LEU A 70 10.42 -11.31 6.72
CA LEU A 70 10.16 -12.16 7.88
C LEU A 70 9.19 -11.50 8.87
N SER A 71 9.41 -10.20 9.20
CA SER A 71 8.52 -9.46 10.10
C SER A 71 7.10 -9.38 9.55
N VAL A 72 6.98 -9.10 8.25
CA VAL A 72 5.69 -9.00 7.56
C VAL A 72 5.00 -10.35 7.50
N ALA A 73 5.70 -11.43 7.11
CA ALA A 73 5.16 -12.79 7.05
C ALA A 73 4.65 -13.27 8.41
N SER A 74 5.42 -12.99 9.48
CA SER A 74 5.05 -13.37 10.85
C SER A 74 3.76 -12.71 11.32
N LEU A 75 3.52 -11.45 10.95
CA LEU A 75 2.32 -10.71 11.36
C LEU A 75 1.12 -11.01 10.47
N SER A 76 1.31 -11.12 9.15
CA SER A 76 0.25 -11.45 8.21
C SER A 76 -0.15 -12.92 8.25
N GLN A 77 0.71 -13.78 8.85
CA GLN A 77 0.56 -15.23 8.88
C GLN A 77 0.45 -15.83 7.46
N GLY A 78 1.16 -15.25 6.51
CA GLY A 78 1.09 -15.65 5.12
C GLY A 78 2.37 -15.36 4.33
N LYS A 79 2.36 -15.79 3.08
CA LYS A 79 3.44 -15.51 2.13
C LYS A 79 3.54 -14.01 1.86
N VAL A 80 4.76 -13.52 1.79
CA VAL A 80 5.08 -12.17 1.31
C VAL A 80 5.49 -12.26 -0.15
N TYR A 81 4.87 -11.45 -0.98
CA TYR A 81 5.14 -11.37 -2.42
C TYR A 81 6.07 -10.16 -2.66
N ASP A 82 7.13 -10.35 -3.39
CA ASP A 82 8.14 -9.30 -3.54
C ASP A 82 8.81 -9.24 -4.92
N ASP A 83 8.59 -10.24 -5.77
CA ASP A 83 9.16 -10.33 -7.10
C ASP A 83 8.09 -10.70 -8.13
N LEU A 84 8.18 -10.09 -9.31
CA LEU A 84 7.32 -10.36 -10.44
C LEU A 84 7.63 -11.72 -11.09
N PHE A 85 8.90 -12.14 -11.02
CA PHE A 85 9.44 -13.34 -11.66
C PHE A 85 10.10 -14.28 -10.64
N ASN A 86 9.31 -14.85 -9.73
CA ASN A 86 9.84 -15.86 -8.81
C ASN A 86 9.68 -17.25 -9.45
N ALA A 87 10.80 -17.91 -9.77
CA ALA A 87 10.86 -19.20 -10.45
C ALA A 87 10.09 -20.34 -9.72
N GLU A 88 9.87 -20.19 -8.41
CA GLU A 88 9.10 -21.16 -7.62
C GLU A 88 7.59 -21.10 -7.88
N ASN A 89 7.11 -20.04 -8.54
CA ASN A 89 5.69 -19.77 -8.77
C ASN A 89 5.32 -19.62 -10.27
N GLU A 90 6.14 -20.10 -11.19
CA GLU A 90 5.89 -19.99 -12.64
C GLU A 90 4.55 -20.62 -13.10
N ALA A 91 3.94 -21.49 -12.32
CA ALA A 91 2.67 -22.13 -12.64
C ALA A 91 1.43 -21.22 -12.43
N GLU A 92 1.52 -20.21 -11.59
CA GLU A 92 0.46 -19.23 -11.36
C GLU A 92 1.01 -17.83 -11.58
N MET A 93 0.47 -17.12 -12.56
CA MET A 93 0.78 -15.69 -12.75
C MET A 93 0.36 -14.92 -11.48
N ASP A 94 1.27 -14.78 -10.52
CA ASP A 94 0.99 -14.22 -9.19
C ASP A 94 0.25 -12.88 -9.27
N HIS A 95 0.55 -12.03 -10.24
CA HIS A 95 -0.13 -10.75 -10.41
C HIS A 95 -1.61 -10.89 -10.78
N ILE A 96 -1.99 -11.90 -11.58
CA ILE A 96 -3.40 -12.16 -11.93
C ILE A 96 -4.12 -12.78 -10.73
N SER A 97 -3.49 -13.74 -10.06
CA SER A 97 -4.10 -14.41 -8.91
C SER A 97 -4.32 -13.42 -7.75
N LEU A 98 -3.36 -12.54 -7.47
CA LEU A 98 -3.45 -11.53 -6.43
C LEU A 98 -4.49 -10.44 -6.75
N SER A 99 -4.52 -9.94 -8.00
CA SER A 99 -5.49 -8.93 -8.41
C SER A 99 -6.93 -9.42 -8.32
N ARG A 100 -7.17 -10.70 -8.61
CA ARG A 100 -8.50 -11.33 -8.52
C ARG A 100 -8.88 -11.74 -7.10
N TRP A 101 -7.88 -12.10 -6.27
CA TRP A 101 -8.11 -12.56 -4.90
C TRP A 101 -8.60 -11.43 -3.99
N ALA A 102 -8.09 -10.22 -4.18
CA ALA A 102 -8.38 -9.08 -3.31
C ALA A 102 -9.83 -8.60 -3.45
N ASP A 103 -10.44 -8.18 -2.34
CA ASP A 103 -11.65 -7.36 -2.32
C ASP A 103 -11.30 -5.87 -2.38
N VAL A 104 -10.13 -5.52 -1.81
CA VAL A 104 -9.62 -4.14 -1.76
C VAL A 104 -8.08 -4.15 -1.74
N ILE A 105 -7.48 -3.13 -2.33
CA ILE A 105 -6.03 -2.94 -2.36
C ILE A 105 -5.67 -1.70 -1.54
N LEU A 106 -4.74 -1.87 -0.59
CA LEU A 106 -4.19 -0.80 0.23
C LEU A 106 -2.72 -0.59 -0.12
N VAL A 107 -2.31 0.63 -0.40
CA VAL A 107 -0.90 0.99 -0.62
C VAL A 107 -0.43 1.85 0.55
N VAL A 108 0.30 1.25 1.47
CA VAL A 108 0.68 1.84 2.76
C VAL A 108 2.12 1.50 3.13
N PRO A 109 3.03 2.47 3.15
CA PRO A 109 2.88 3.84 2.67
C PRO A 109 2.90 3.92 1.14
N ALA A 110 2.19 4.88 0.55
CA ALA A 110 2.34 5.24 -0.85
C ALA A 110 3.42 6.32 -1.00
N THR A 111 4.57 5.97 -1.57
CA THR A 111 5.67 6.92 -1.80
C THR A 111 5.43 7.75 -3.06
N ALA A 112 6.12 8.88 -3.19
CA ALA A 112 6.07 9.70 -4.40
C ALA A 112 6.46 8.91 -5.67
N ASN A 113 7.42 7.98 -5.55
CA ASN A 113 7.80 7.09 -6.65
C ASN A 113 6.63 6.18 -7.07
N THR A 114 5.98 5.52 -6.12
CA THR A 114 4.83 4.64 -6.41
C THR A 114 3.66 5.43 -7.01
N ILE A 115 3.35 6.60 -6.45
CA ILE A 115 2.32 7.51 -6.98
C ILE A 115 2.64 7.91 -8.42
N SER A 116 3.90 8.24 -8.71
CA SER A 116 4.35 8.60 -10.06
C SER A 116 4.21 7.42 -11.03
N LYS A 117 4.65 6.22 -10.64
CA LYS A 117 4.52 4.99 -11.45
C LYS A 117 3.07 4.70 -11.80
N LEU A 118 2.20 4.66 -10.80
CA LEU A 118 0.78 4.39 -11.00
C LEU A 118 0.10 5.45 -11.88
N SER A 119 0.44 6.73 -11.70
CA SER A 119 -0.10 7.81 -12.54
C SER A 119 0.38 7.72 -14.00
N ALA A 120 1.57 7.16 -14.23
CA ALA A 120 2.12 6.93 -15.56
C ALA A 120 1.64 5.61 -16.20
N GLY A 121 0.99 4.72 -15.45
CA GLY A 121 0.60 3.39 -15.91
C GLY A 121 1.80 2.45 -16.05
N SER A 122 2.85 2.62 -15.24
CA SER A 122 4.03 1.75 -15.25
C SER A 122 3.71 0.41 -14.58
N SER A 123 4.22 -0.69 -15.16
CA SER A 123 4.09 -2.07 -14.65
C SER A 123 5.44 -2.78 -14.60
N ASP A 124 6.43 -2.10 -14.01
CA ASP A 124 7.82 -2.56 -13.96
C ASP A 124 8.17 -3.33 -12.67
N ASP A 125 7.23 -3.46 -11.75
CA ASP A 125 7.34 -4.26 -10.54
C ASP A 125 6.00 -4.97 -10.22
N LEU A 126 6.06 -5.95 -9.32
CA LEU A 126 4.87 -6.73 -8.95
C LEU A 126 3.74 -5.84 -8.41
N ALA A 127 4.06 -4.86 -7.58
CA ALA A 127 3.08 -3.98 -6.94
C ALA A 127 2.28 -3.18 -7.99
N SER A 128 2.98 -2.49 -8.90
CA SER A 128 2.36 -1.70 -9.95
C SER A 128 1.59 -2.58 -10.95
N THR A 129 2.13 -3.76 -11.29
CA THR A 129 1.48 -4.71 -12.19
C THR A 129 0.16 -5.23 -11.63
N VAL A 130 0.14 -5.67 -10.35
CA VAL A 130 -1.07 -6.16 -9.69
C VAL A 130 -2.13 -5.07 -9.60
N ILE A 131 -1.74 -3.84 -9.23
CA ILE A 131 -2.66 -2.72 -9.11
C ILE A 131 -3.29 -2.37 -10.47
N LEU A 132 -2.48 -2.32 -11.54
CA LEU A 132 -2.97 -2.05 -12.89
C LEU A 132 -3.84 -3.18 -13.47
N ALA A 133 -3.60 -4.42 -13.06
CA ALA A 133 -4.37 -5.60 -13.48
C ALA A 133 -5.66 -5.79 -12.67
N SER A 134 -5.93 -4.94 -11.68
CA SER A 134 -7.07 -5.09 -10.77
C SER A 134 -8.25 -4.19 -11.15
N ASP A 135 -9.45 -4.70 -10.92
CA ASP A 135 -10.72 -3.98 -10.99
C ASP A 135 -11.26 -3.55 -9.62
N LYS A 136 -10.42 -3.68 -8.57
CA LYS A 136 -10.81 -3.40 -7.17
C LYS A 136 -10.51 -1.97 -6.76
N ASP A 137 -11.20 -1.51 -5.72
CA ASP A 137 -10.93 -0.22 -5.12
C ASP A 137 -9.50 -0.18 -4.57
N VAL A 138 -8.76 0.87 -4.90
CA VAL A 138 -7.38 1.09 -4.49
C VAL A 138 -7.28 2.32 -3.61
N PHE A 139 -6.83 2.13 -2.39
CA PHE A 139 -6.60 3.19 -1.41
C PHE A 139 -5.11 3.48 -1.30
N LEU A 140 -4.73 4.71 -1.57
CA LEU A 140 -3.35 5.19 -1.44
C LEU A 140 -3.21 6.02 -0.18
N MET A 141 -2.26 5.68 0.67
CA MET A 141 -1.93 6.42 1.89
C MET A 141 -0.57 7.08 1.73
N PRO A 142 -0.51 8.32 1.20
CA PRO A 142 0.75 8.99 0.92
C PRO A 142 1.55 9.24 2.19
N ALA A 143 2.86 8.96 2.12
CA ALA A 143 3.81 9.31 3.17
C ALA A 143 5.14 9.74 2.55
N MET A 144 5.47 11.03 2.74
CA MET A 144 6.68 11.65 2.20
C MET A 144 6.98 12.94 2.94
N ASN A 145 8.15 13.53 2.73
CA ASN A 145 8.43 14.85 3.30
C ASN A 145 7.55 15.93 2.65
N VAL A 146 7.36 17.06 3.37
CA VAL A 146 6.49 18.16 2.97
C VAL A 146 6.84 18.73 1.59
N ARG A 147 8.12 18.87 1.27
CA ARG A 147 8.57 19.40 -0.02
C ARG A 147 8.18 18.50 -1.19
N MET A 148 8.27 17.19 -0.99
CA MET A 148 7.80 16.22 -1.99
C MET A 148 6.27 16.24 -2.10
N TRP A 149 5.58 16.39 -0.99
CA TRP A 149 4.12 16.48 -0.97
C TRP A 149 3.60 17.72 -1.68
N GLU A 150 4.24 18.87 -1.45
CA GLU A 150 3.88 20.15 -2.06
C GLU A 150 4.34 20.29 -3.52
N HIS A 151 5.20 19.38 -3.97
CA HIS A 151 5.75 19.45 -5.31
C HIS A 151 4.64 19.37 -6.38
N PRO A 152 4.66 20.26 -7.40
CA PRO A 152 3.62 20.30 -8.43
C PRO A 152 3.37 18.94 -9.11
N SER A 153 4.44 18.16 -9.38
CA SER A 153 4.29 16.83 -9.99
C SER A 153 3.55 15.85 -9.08
N THR A 154 3.77 15.90 -7.77
CA THR A 154 3.05 15.04 -6.82
C THR A 154 1.56 15.39 -6.81
N LYS A 155 1.24 16.70 -6.76
CA LYS A 155 -0.16 17.16 -6.83
C LYS A 155 -0.84 16.75 -8.14
N GLN A 156 -0.13 16.91 -9.26
CA GLN A 156 -0.64 16.51 -10.57
C GLN A 156 -0.88 15.01 -10.65
N ASN A 157 0.07 14.19 -10.17
CA ASN A 157 -0.05 12.74 -10.16
C ASN A 157 -1.23 12.27 -9.29
N LEU A 158 -1.40 12.85 -8.10
CA LEU A 158 -2.53 12.54 -7.22
C LEU A 158 -3.88 12.92 -7.85
N ASN A 159 -3.97 14.09 -8.50
CA ASN A 159 -5.19 14.48 -9.20
C ASN A 159 -5.53 13.53 -10.36
N LYS A 160 -4.50 13.08 -11.08
CA LYS A 160 -4.66 12.10 -12.15
C LYS A 160 -5.13 10.75 -11.62
N LEU A 161 -4.56 10.27 -10.51
CA LEU A 161 -4.98 9.01 -9.88
C LEU A 161 -6.42 9.09 -9.36
N LYS A 162 -6.82 10.23 -8.77
CA LYS A 162 -8.22 10.45 -8.40
C LYS A 162 -9.17 10.36 -9.60
N SER A 163 -8.77 10.89 -10.76
CA SER A 163 -9.57 10.77 -11.98
C SER A 163 -9.67 9.35 -12.53
N TYR A 164 -8.77 8.45 -12.11
CA TYR A 164 -8.81 7.03 -12.40
C TYR A 164 -9.61 6.21 -11.38
N GLY A 165 -10.18 6.85 -10.35
CA GLY A 165 -10.95 6.18 -9.30
C GLY A 165 -10.13 5.73 -8.09
N TYR A 166 -8.86 6.15 -7.97
CA TYR A 166 -8.08 5.85 -6.78
C TYR A 166 -8.50 6.74 -5.61
N GLU A 167 -8.67 6.14 -4.45
CA GLU A 167 -8.97 6.85 -3.21
C GLU A 167 -7.69 7.28 -2.49
N ILE A 168 -7.57 8.57 -2.19
CA ILE A 168 -6.41 9.12 -1.48
C ILE A 168 -6.79 9.40 -0.03
N VAL A 169 -6.14 8.69 0.87
CA VAL A 169 -6.37 8.78 2.32
C VAL A 169 -5.28 9.58 2.99
N GLY A 170 -5.65 10.69 3.61
CA GLY A 170 -4.67 11.62 4.20
C GLY A 170 -3.99 12.50 3.14
N PRO A 171 -2.86 13.08 3.47
CA PRO A 171 -2.13 12.93 4.73
C PRO A 171 -2.69 13.82 5.83
N GLU A 172 -2.58 13.38 7.07
CA GLU A 172 -2.74 14.25 8.22
C GLU A 172 -1.39 14.90 8.58
N ILE A 173 -1.43 16.14 9.05
CA ILE A 173 -0.25 16.82 9.57
C ILE A 173 0.04 16.23 10.94
N GLY A 174 1.16 15.54 11.07
CA GLY A 174 1.61 14.95 12.32
C GLY A 174 3.10 15.20 12.55
N ASP A 175 3.51 15.13 13.83
CA ASP A 175 4.91 15.12 14.19
C ASP A 175 5.61 13.86 13.66
N MET A 176 6.89 14.02 13.33
CA MET A 176 7.72 12.89 12.90
C MET A 176 7.87 11.86 14.01
N ALA A 177 7.78 10.61 13.63
CA ALA A 177 8.27 9.52 14.46
C ALA A 177 9.79 9.45 14.40
#